data_aa0e08f24ae032ac931caf01accade34
#
_entry.id   aa0e08f24ae032ac931caf01accade34
#
_cell.length_a   1.000
_cell.length_b   1.000
_cell.length_c   1.000
_cell.angle_alpha   90.00
_cell.angle_beta   90.00
_cell.angle_gamma   90.00
#
_symmetry.space_group_name_H-M   'P 1'
#
loop_
_entity.id
_entity.type
_entity.pdbx_description
1 polymer ?
#
loop_
_entity_poly.entity_id
_entity_poly.type
_entity_poly.pdbx_seq_one_letter_code
_entity_poly.pdbx_strand_id
1 'polypeptide(L)'
;MEKLQHNKGITLIALIVTIVVLLILAGVSIAVITGDNGVIKSANQAKTEQRGGTVEDRVAVWKAGKATSEYTHRETKTEDEMLNDLINDKLLFEDEIDRENKKITIGSKEIDYSTGNGLELESDKGKEELILEYEVSAGDTIQLPYEDYTSHGDATEFNFQVNWGDGTTETGITNDNISTKSKHQYQNAGTYDIKIKGKYEILVGSPDAMKTANCDKLKKVKQWGTTGLKYVAFNYCSNLNEIVSPTENSFINLIGIYLGYTSIQSIPEDLFANCPNVTNFSHSFFHCKNLESIPEKLFANCPNVTDFSYLFDFCENLESIPANLFANCPNVTNFYCAFEECRSLESIPANLFANCPNVTNFESTFGNCKNITSIPEKLFDNCKKVESFKGTFWGCSMLTGNAPELWKRGTNSEENEYKGNPN
;
A
#
# COMPACT_ATOMS: atom_id res chain seq x y z
N MET A 1 46.44 10.29 -6.78
CA MET A 1 46.01 8.91 -7.07
C MET A 1 45.84 8.21 -5.74
N GLU A 2 44.71 8.39 -5.09
CA GLU A 2 44.33 7.68 -3.85
C GLU A 2 43.57 6.43 -4.20
N LYS A 3 44.10 5.29 -3.72
CA LYS A 3 43.45 3.99 -3.87
C LYS A 3 42.25 3.91 -2.96
N LEU A 4 41.06 3.84 -3.54
CA LEU A 4 39.84 3.39 -2.86
C LEU A 4 40.07 1.96 -2.34
N GLN A 5 40.17 1.80 -1.04
CA GLN A 5 40.16 0.49 -0.38
C GLN A 5 38.73 -0.07 -0.51
N HIS A 6 38.62 -1.17 -1.24
CA HIS A 6 37.44 -2.01 -1.23
C HIS A 6 37.33 -2.64 0.18
N ASN A 7 36.38 -2.18 0.97
CA ASN A 7 35.90 -2.91 2.13
C ASN A 7 35.20 -4.18 1.62
N LYS A 8 35.92 -5.29 1.60
CA LYS A 8 35.33 -6.61 1.38
C LYS A 8 34.48 -6.91 2.61
N GLY A 9 33.17 -6.79 2.48
CA GLY A 9 32.24 -7.26 3.50
C GLY A 9 32.55 -8.73 3.81
N ILE A 10 32.55 -9.07 5.10
CA ILE A 10 32.69 -10.45 5.56
C ILE A 10 31.52 -11.24 4.96
N THR A 11 31.81 -12.24 4.13
CA THR A 11 30.75 -13.09 3.56
C THR A 11 30.03 -13.80 4.69
N LEU A 12 28.73 -14.04 4.53
CA LEU A 12 27.92 -14.79 5.50
C LEU A 12 28.59 -16.12 5.90
N ILE A 13 29.26 -16.78 4.95
CA ILE A 13 30.05 -17.99 5.19
C ILE A 13 31.23 -17.73 6.13
N ALA A 14 31.96 -16.63 5.92
CA ALA A 14 33.08 -16.27 6.80
C ALA A 14 32.58 -15.95 8.21
N LEU A 15 31.44 -15.29 8.34
CA LEU A 15 30.81 -15.00 9.64
C LEU A 15 30.35 -16.30 10.33
N ILE A 16 29.72 -17.22 9.59
CA ILE A 16 29.28 -18.53 10.12
C ILE A 16 30.46 -19.34 10.57
N VAL A 17 31.53 -19.42 9.76
CA VAL A 17 32.78 -20.13 10.15
C VAL A 17 33.39 -19.54 11.41
N THR A 18 33.43 -18.21 11.52
CA THR A 18 33.95 -17.53 12.72
C THR A 18 33.09 -17.85 13.95
N ILE A 19 31.76 -17.82 13.84
CA ILE A 19 30.83 -18.16 14.92
C ILE A 19 31.00 -19.63 15.33
N VAL A 20 31.08 -20.53 14.35
CA VAL A 20 31.27 -21.97 14.61
C VAL A 20 32.60 -22.24 15.33
N VAL A 21 33.68 -21.59 14.91
CA VAL A 21 35.00 -21.70 15.58
C VAL A 21 34.95 -21.17 17.01
N LEU A 22 34.29 -20.02 17.25
CA LEU A 22 34.12 -19.44 18.57
C LEU A 22 33.25 -20.34 19.48
N LEU A 23 32.20 -20.98 18.95
CA LEU A 23 31.36 -21.91 19.71
C LEU A 23 32.09 -23.21 20.05
N ILE A 24 32.94 -23.74 19.16
CA ILE A 24 33.79 -24.89 19.41
C ILE A 24 34.80 -24.54 20.52
N LEU A 25 35.42 -23.37 20.47
CA LEU A 25 36.36 -22.88 21.51
C LEU A 25 35.67 -22.65 22.86
N ALA A 26 34.37 -22.35 22.85
CA ALA A 26 33.52 -22.19 24.04
C ALA A 26 32.96 -23.52 24.58
N GLY A 27 33.30 -24.67 23.99
CA GLY A 27 32.88 -26.00 24.46
C GLY A 27 31.41 -26.36 24.14
N VAL A 28 30.80 -25.71 23.15
CA VAL A 28 29.42 -26.00 22.70
C VAL A 28 29.42 -27.27 21.84
N SER A 29 28.51 -28.20 22.09
CA SER A 29 28.46 -29.47 21.37
C SER A 29 28.14 -29.30 19.90
N ILE A 30 28.75 -30.15 19.04
CA ILE A 30 28.53 -30.17 17.60
C ILE A 30 27.03 -30.36 17.25
N ALA A 31 26.28 -31.06 18.09
CA ALA A 31 24.82 -31.28 17.90
C ALA A 31 24.00 -29.97 17.92
N VAL A 32 24.43 -28.95 18.69
CA VAL A 32 23.77 -27.64 18.69
C VAL A 32 24.03 -26.87 17.40
N ILE A 33 25.16 -27.18 16.73
CA ILE A 33 25.56 -26.50 15.48
C ILE A 33 24.91 -27.14 14.26
N THR A 34 24.79 -28.48 14.23
CA THR A 34 24.39 -29.26 13.04
C THR A 34 23.06 -30.01 13.18
N GLY A 35 22.44 -30.05 14.36
CA GLY A 35 21.15 -30.70 14.61
C GLY A 35 19.98 -30.04 13.86
N ASP A 36 18.79 -30.65 13.92
CA ASP A 36 17.59 -30.18 13.19
C ASP A 36 17.18 -28.74 13.53
N ASN A 37 17.57 -28.24 14.69
CA ASN A 37 17.44 -26.84 15.09
C ASN A 37 18.79 -26.13 15.19
N GLY A 38 19.83 -26.63 14.51
CA GLY A 38 21.19 -26.12 14.61
C GLY A 38 21.41 -24.81 13.87
N VAL A 39 22.41 -24.04 14.31
CA VAL A 39 22.73 -22.71 13.75
C VAL A 39 23.02 -22.77 12.25
N ILE A 40 23.66 -23.85 11.75
CA ILE A 40 23.97 -24.02 10.31
C ILE A 40 22.68 -24.21 9.52
N LYS A 41 21.73 -25.03 10.01
CA LYS A 41 20.44 -25.26 9.32
C LYS A 41 19.60 -23.99 9.28
N SER A 42 19.52 -23.26 10.41
CA SER A 42 18.82 -21.97 10.48
C SER A 42 19.44 -20.91 9.55
N ALA A 43 20.79 -20.86 9.48
CA ALA A 43 21.49 -19.94 8.59
C ALA A 43 21.30 -20.30 7.10
N ASN A 44 21.27 -21.60 6.77
CA ASN A 44 20.99 -22.05 5.39
C ASN A 44 19.53 -21.78 5.01
N GLN A 45 18.59 -21.96 5.93
CA GLN A 45 17.19 -21.64 5.70
C GLN A 45 16.99 -20.12 5.47
N ALA A 46 17.56 -19.27 6.33
CA ALA A 46 17.55 -17.82 6.15
C ALA A 46 18.17 -17.36 4.82
N LYS A 47 19.26 -18.00 4.40
CA LYS A 47 19.89 -17.74 3.09
C LYS A 47 19.00 -18.14 1.93
N THR A 48 18.29 -19.27 2.05
CA THR A 48 17.37 -19.75 1.02
C THR A 48 16.14 -18.84 0.93
N GLU A 49 15.60 -18.41 2.08
CA GLU A 49 14.49 -17.43 2.13
C GLU A 49 14.89 -16.07 1.53
N GLN A 50 16.09 -15.58 1.86
CA GLN A 50 16.62 -14.34 1.26
C GLN A 50 16.82 -14.46 -0.25
N ARG A 51 17.29 -15.62 -0.75
CA ARG A 51 17.41 -15.87 -2.18
C ARG A 51 16.04 -15.90 -2.86
N GLY A 52 15.04 -16.54 -2.25
CA GLY A 52 13.67 -16.57 -2.76
C GLY A 52 13.12 -15.15 -2.95
N GLY A 53 13.25 -14.27 -1.98
CA GLY A 53 12.86 -12.87 -2.07
C GLY A 53 13.59 -12.14 -3.20
N THR A 54 14.91 -12.31 -3.33
CA THR A 54 15.70 -11.69 -4.41
C THR A 54 15.28 -12.16 -5.81
N VAL A 55 14.94 -13.45 -5.95
CA VAL A 55 14.43 -14.00 -7.24
C VAL A 55 13.06 -13.45 -7.56
N GLU A 56 12.15 -13.36 -6.58
CA GLU A 56 10.83 -12.76 -6.75
C GLU A 56 10.93 -11.29 -7.22
N ASP A 57 11.80 -10.50 -6.59
CA ASP A 57 12.04 -9.10 -6.98
C ASP A 57 12.53 -9.00 -8.43
N ARG A 58 13.45 -9.86 -8.84
CA ARG A 58 13.97 -9.85 -10.22
C ARG A 58 12.98 -10.38 -11.23
N VAL A 59 12.15 -11.36 -10.86
CA VAL A 59 11.03 -11.81 -11.70
C VAL A 59 10.03 -10.67 -11.92
N ALA A 60 9.74 -9.87 -10.93
CA ALA A 60 8.89 -8.69 -11.06
C ALA A 60 9.51 -7.66 -12.02
N VAL A 61 10.82 -7.38 -11.88
CA VAL A 61 11.56 -6.50 -12.80
C VAL A 61 11.59 -7.05 -14.22
N TRP A 62 11.73 -8.36 -14.38
CA TRP A 62 11.68 -9.02 -15.68
C TRP A 62 10.31 -8.96 -16.33
N LYS A 63 9.23 -9.22 -15.59
CA LYS A 63 7.85 -9.05 -16.07
C LYS A 63 7.62 -7.61 -16.57
N ALA A 64 8.06 -6.62 -15.81
CA ALA A 64 7.97 -5.22 -16.20
C ALA A 64 8.82 -4.91 -17.47
N GLY A 65 10.01 -5.53 -17.59
CA GLY A 65 10.89 -5.40 -18.77
C GLY A 65 10.31 -6.05 -20.02
N LYS A 66 9.60 -7.17 -19.90
CA LYS A 66 8.92 -7.84 -21.02
C LYS A 66 7.78 -6.98 -21.55
N ALA A 67 6.97 -6.43 -20.68
CA ALA A 67 5.89 -5.51 -21.05
C ALA A 67 6.42 -4.26 -21.79
N THR A 68 7.56 -3.71 -21.35
CA THR A 68 8.21 -2.55 -22.01
C THR A 68 8.90 -2.92 -23.32
N SER A 69 9.42 -4.14 -23.49
CA SER A 69 10.11 -4.54 -24.74
C SER A 69 9.13 -4.84 -25.88
N GLU A 70 7.95 -5.35 -25.59
CA GLU A 70 6.85 -5.49 -26.57
C GLU A 70 6.42 -4.11 -27.12
N TYR A 71 6.52 -3.08 -26.30
CA TYR A 71 6.17 -1.71 -26.68
C TYR A 71 7.27 -0.97 -27.47
N THR A 72 8.55 -1.35 -27.29
CA THR A 72 9.71 -0.64 -27.88
C THR A 72 10.33 -1.30 -29.09
N HIS A 73 9.75 -2.39 -29.64
CA HIS A 73 10.30 -3.15 -30.79
C HIS A 73 11.73 -3.67 -30.55
N ARG A 74 12.14 -3.92 -29.30
CA ARG A 74 13.37 -4.65 -28.99
C ARG A 74 13.11 -6.16 -29.03
N GLU A 75 14.07 -6.92 -29.53
CA GLU A 75 14.02 -8.38 -29.54
C GLU A 75 13.66 -8.91 -28.14
N THR A 76 12.53 -9.59 -28.04
CA THR A 76 12.05 -10.21 -26.80
C THR A 76 12.93 -11.40 -26.47
N LYS A 77 13.56 -11.42 -25.30
CA LYS A 77 14.25 -12.62 -24.80
C LYS A 77 13.23 -13.74 -24.60
N THR A 78 13.59 -14.95 -25.01
CA THR A 78 12.79 -16.14 -24.70
C THR A 78 12.83 -16.46 -23.20
N GLU A 79 11.88 -17.25 -22.72
CA GLU A 79 11.86 -17.71 -21.31
C GLU A 79 13.18 -18.38 -20.93
N ASP A 80 13.74 -19.22 -21.83
CA ASP A 80 15.02 -19.89 -21.60
C ASP A 80 16.21 -18.93 -21.53
N GLU A 81 16.24 -17.88 -22.34
CA GLU A 81 17.30 -16.84 -22.26
C GLU A 81 17.24 -16.10 -20.93
N MET A 82 16.05 -15.87 -20.40
CA MET A 82 15.89 -15.18 -19.15
C MET A 82 16.17 -16.04 -17.93
N LEU A 83 15.80 -17.33 -17.97
CA LEU A 83 16.24 -18.30 -16.97
C LEU A 83 17.77 -18.41 -16.94
N ASN A 84 18.40 -18.44 -18.11
CA ASN A 84 19.85 -18.46 -18.22
C ASN A 84 20.51 -17.18 -17.67
N ASP A 85 19.90 -16.00 -17.87
CA ASP A 85 20.39 -14.76 -17.25
C ASP A 85 20.32 -14.85 -15.71
N LEU A 86 19.21 -15.37 -15.15
CA LEU A 86 19.06 -15.55 -13.70
C LEU A 86 20.08 -16.56 -13.14
N ILE A 87 20.42 -17.60 -13.91
CA ILE A 87 21.47 -18.58 -13.55
C ILE A 87 22.85 -17.91 -13.60
N ASN A 88 23.15 -17.15 -14.66
CA ASN A 88 24.44 -16.46 -14.84
C ASN A 88 24.65 -15.43 -13.73
N ASP A 89 23.61 -14.77 -13.28
CA ASP A 89 23.62 -13.82 -12.15
C ASP A 89 23.64 -14.53 -10.77
N LYS A 90 23.66 -15.86 -10.75
CA LYS A 90 23.68 -16.71 -9.53
C LYS A 90 22.46 -16.52 -8.62
N LEU A 91 21.33 -16.22 -9.20
CA LEU A 91 20.06 -16.07 -8.49
C LEU A 91 19.25 -17.36 -8.52
N LEU A 92 19.37 -18.13 -9.61
CA LEU A 92 18.85 -19.48 -9.73
C LEU A 92 20.00 -20.48 -9.93
N PHE A 93 19.75 -21.73 -9.59
CA PHE A 93 20.60 -22.84 -9.95
C PHE A 93 19.82 -23.81 -10.84
N GLU A 94 20.52 -24.54 -11.70
CA GLU A 94 19.91 -25.47 -12.66
C GLU A 94 19.09 -26.57 -11.99
N ASP A 95 19.47 -27.02 -10.80
CA ASP A 95 18.78 -28.01 -9.98
C ASP A 95 17.49 -27.48 -9.30
N GLU A 96 17.25 -26.17 -9.35
CA GLU A 96 16.02 -25.54 -8.87
C GLU A 96 14.96 -25.41 -9.99
N ILE A 97 15.31 -25.74 -11.26
CA ILE A 97 14.46 -25.51 -12.42
C ILE A 97 13.98 -26.84 -13.00
N ASP A 98 12.69 -27.08 -12.97
CA ASP A 98 12.02 -28.15 -13.71
C ASP A 98 11.50 -27.58 -15.05
N ARG A 99 12.33 -27.72 -16.10
CA ARG A 99 12.01 -27.21 -17.44
C ARG A 99 10.87 -28.00 -18.11
N GLU A 100 10.67 -29.28 -17.75
CA GLU A 100 9.62 -30.13 -18.31
C GLU A 100 8.23 -29.67 -17.79
N ASN A 101 8.11 -29.41 -16.50
CA ASN A 101 6.88 -28.96 -15.88
C ASN A 101 6.80 -27.44 -15.76
N LYS A 102 7.82 -26.69 -16.25
CA LYS A 102 7.95 -25.24 -16.19
C LYS A 102 7.80 -24.67 -14.78
N LYS A 103 8.53 -25.26 -13.84
CA LYS A 103 8.52 -24.88 -12.43
C LYS A 103 9.91 -24.55 -11.92
N ILE A 104 9.97 -23.62 -10.97
CA ILE A 104 11.18 -23.29 -10.22
C ILE A 104 10.89 -23.52 -8.75
N THR A 105 11.74 -24.26 -8.04
CA THR A 105 11.60 -24.56 -6.62
C THR A 105 12.78 -23.98 -5.84
N ILE A 106 12.52 -23.00 -4.96
CA ILE A 106 13.53 -22.37 -4.11
C ILE A 106 13.12 -22.54 -2.65
N GLY A 107 13.77 -23.45 -1.95
CA GLY A 107 13.40 -23.79 -0.57
C GLY A 107 12.03 -24.43 -0.52
N SER A 108 11.06 -23.78 0.11
CA SER A 108 9.65 -24.22 0.19
C SER A 108 8.75 -23.52 -0.83
N LYS A 109 9.29 -22.61 -1.63
CA LYS A 109 8.52 -21.85 -2.62
C LYS A 109 8.61 -22.51 -3.99
N GLU A 110 7.46 -22.67 -4.65
CA GLU A 110 7.32 -23.14 -6.01
C GLU A 110 6.77 -22.04 -6.90
N ILE A 111 7.38 -21.83 -8.06
CA ILE A 111 7.03 -20.81 -9.04
C ILE A 111 6.70 -21.50 -10.36
N ASP A 112 5.48 -21.32 -10.87
CA ASP A 112 5.05 -21.85 -12.16
C ASP A 112 5.25 -20.78 -13.25
N TYR A 113 5.99 -21.10 -14.30
CA TYR A 113 6.21 -20.23 -15.45
C TYR A 113 5.60 -20.73 -16.76
N SER A 114 4.66 -21.67 -16.67
CA SER A 114 4.03 -22.30 -17.83
C SER A 114 3.03 -21.41 -18.58
N THR A 115 2.53 -20.36 -17.97
CA THR A 115 1.35 -19.62 -18.45
C THR A 115 1.66 -18.51 -19.46
N GLY A 116 2.91 -18.36 -19.89
CA GLY A 116 3.32 -17.31 -20.85
C GLY A 116 3.31 -15.88 -20.32
N ASN A 117 2.79 -15.65 -19.11
CA ASN A 117 2.79 -14.36 -18.40
C ASN A 117 4.00 -14.17 -17.48
N GLY A 118 5.01 -15.04 -17.62
CA GLY A 118 6.20 -15.09 -16.76
C GLY A 118 5.97 -15.88 -15.48
N LEU A 119 7.00 -15.93 -14.66
CA LEU A 119 7.05 -16.69 -13.42
C LEU A 119 5.95 -16.26 -12.44
N GLU A 120 5.01 -17.15 -12.12
CA GLU A 120 3.95 -16.93 -11.12
C GLU A 120 4.17 -17.85 -9.91
N LEU A 121 3.96 -17.31 -8.72
CA LEU A 121 3.95 -18.10 -7.49
C LEU A 121 2.68 -18.96 -7.44
N GLU A 122 2.79 -20.24 -7.07
CA GLU A 122 1.61 -21.10 -6.83
C GLU A 122 0.64 -20.49 -5.81
N SER A 123 1.16 -19.72 -4.83
CA SER A 123 0.35 -18.98 -3.85
C SER A 123 -0.56 -17.92 -4.47
N ASP A 124 -0.24 -17.46 -5.68
CA ASP A 124 -0.96 -16.39 -6.37
C ASP A 124 -1.94 -16.89 -7.42
N LYS A 125 -1.97 -18.20 -7.70
CA LYS A 125 -2.96 -18.80 -8.60
C LYS A 125 -4.38 -18.44 -8.13
N GLY A 126 -5.15 -17.80 -9.00
CA GLY A 126 -6.51 -17.33 -8.72
C GLY A 126 -6.60 -15.98 -8.00
N LYS A 127 -5.45 -15.35 -7.65
CA LYS A 127 -5.42 -14.01 -7.03
C LYS A 127 -5.12 -12.88 -8.02
N GLU A 128 -5.00 -13.20 -9.30
CA GLU A 128 -4.65 -12.22 -10.36
C GLU A 128 -5.78 -11.25 -10.69
N GLU A 129 -7.03 -11.65 -10.43
CA GLU A 129 -8.20 -10.85 -10.78
C GLU A 129 -8.46 -9.78 -9.72
N LEU A 130 -8.78 -8.56 -10.16
CA LEU A 130 -9.47 -7.60 -9.32
C LEU A 130 -10.94 -8.02 -9.25
N ILE A 131 -11.50 -8.21 -8.05
CA ILE A 131 -12.89 -8.65 -7.85
C ILE A 131 -13.64 -7.60 -7.04
N LEU A 132 -14.65 -7.02 -7.69
CA LEU A 132 -15.51 -5.99 -7.14
C LEU A 132 -16.95 -6.52 -7.05
N GLU A 133 -17.57 -6.43 -5.87
CA GLU A 133 -18.97 -6.83 -5.65
C GLU A 133 -19.90 -5.64 -5.85
N TYR A 134 -20.80 -5.76 -6.79
CA TYR A 134 -21.83 -4.76 -7.09
C TYR A 134 -23.22 -5.30 -6.79
N GLU A 135 -24.07 -4.48 -6.19
CA GLU A 135 -25.51 -4.74 -6.05
C GLU A 135 -26.28 -3.88 -7.04
N VAL A 136 -26.98 -4.52 -7.98
CA VAL A 136 -27.67 -3.83 -9.07
C VAL A 136 -29.15 -4.14 -9.11
N SER A 137 -29.94 -3.21 -9.64
CA SER A 137 -31.32 -3.41 -10.03
C SER A 137 -31.42 -3.85 -11.48
N ALA A 138 -32.54 -4.45 -11.87
CA ALA A 138 -32.82 -4.77 -13.29
C ALA A 138 -32.77 -3.49 -14.14
N GLY A 139 -32.01 -3.53 -15.22
CA GLY A 139 -31.82 -2.39 -16.13
C GLY A 139 -30.68 -1.46 -15.77
N ASP A 140 -30.03 -1.63 -14.60
CA ASP A 140 -28.83 -0.86 -14.22
C ASP A 140 -27.68 -1.11 -15.20
N THR A 141 -26.93 -0.06 -15.49
CA THR A 141 -25.72 -0.14 -16.31
C THR A 141 -24.51 0.19 -15.44
N ILE A 142 -23.61 -0.74 -15.27
CA ILE A 142 -22.32 -0.50 -14.63
C ILE A 142 -21.29 -0.09 -15.69
N GLN A 143 -20.61 1.00 -15.44
CA GLN A 143 -19.42 1.44 -16.17
C GLN A 143 -18.23 1.26 -15.26
N LEU A 144 -17.21 0.48 -15.68
CA LEU A 144 -15.96 0.43 -14.92
C LEU A 144 -15.30 1.82 -14.93
N PRO A 145 -14.81 2.28 -13.76
CA PRO A 145 -14.14 3.58 -13.69
C PRO A 145 -12.85 3.55 -14.52
N TYR A 146 -12.69 4.54 -15.37
CA TYR A 146 -11.43 4.80 -16.07
C TYR A 146 -11.28 6.31 -16.27
N GLU A 147 -10.13 6.82 -16.12
CA GLU A 147 -9.80 8.20 -16.45
C GLU A 147 -8.40 8.24 -17.05
N ASP A 148 -8.22 9.12 -18.04
CA ASP A 148 -6.90 9.39 -18.61
C ASP A 148 -6.17 10.39 -17.71
N TYR A 149 -5.33 9.90 -16.82
CA TYR A 149 -4.53 10.70 -15.88
C TYR A 149 -3.26 11.28 -16.52
N THR A 150 -3.30 11.56 -17.83
CA THR A 150 -2.16 12.18 -18.57
C THR A 150 -1.72 13.52 -17.97
N SER A 151 -2.59 14.17 -17.17
CA SER A 151 -2.24 15.41 -16.44
C SER A 151 -1.13 15.23 -15.39
N HIS A 152 -0.79 14.00 -14.99
CA HIS A 152 0.27 13.68 -14.04
C HIS A 152 1.54 13.16 -14.71
N GLY A 153 1.57 13.12 -16.05
CA GLY A 153 2.77 12.79 -16.83
C GLY A 153 2.99 11.30 -17.08
N ASP A 154 2.19 10.41 -16.49
CA ASP A 154 2.26 8.97 -16.70
C ASP A 154 1.18 8.51 -17.68
N ALA A 155 1.59 7.91 -18.79
CA ALA A 155 0.65 7.23 -19.68
C ALA A 155 0.00 6.06 -18.94
N THR A 156 -1.33 6.02 -18.94
CA THR A 156 -2.08 4.88 -18.38
C THR A 156 -2.30 3.83 -19.43
N GLU A 157 -2.24 2.58 -19.04
CA GLU A 157 -2.39 1.46 -19.94
C GLU A 157 -3.51 0.53 -19.51
N PHE A 158 -4.39 0.22 -20.45
CA PHE A 158 -5.45 -0.74 -20.31
C PHE A 158 -5.29 -1.85 -21.36
N ASN A 159 -5.22 -3.08 -20.88
CA ASN A 159 -5.28 -4.29 -21.71
C ASN A 159 -5.84 -5.42 -20.86
N PHE A 160 -7.16 -5.53 -20.79
CA PHE A 160 -7.83 -6.43 -19.87
C PHE A 160 -9.07 -7.09 -20.47
N GLN A 161 -9.58 -8.05 -19.72
CA GLN A 161 -10.90 -8.65 -19.89
C GLN A 161 -11.71 -8.47 -18.62
N VAL A 162 -13.03 -8.45 -18.75
CA VAL A 162 -13.98 -8.38 -17.64
C VAL A 162 -15.02 -9.48 -17.74
N ASN A 163 -15.21 -10.22 -16.64
CA ASN A 163 -16.37 -11.08 -16.43
C ASN A 163 -17.35 -10.32 -15.53
N TRP A 164 -18.56 -10.10 -16.02
CA TRP A 164 -19.57 -9.28 -15.34
C TRP A 164 -20.35 -10.02 -14.26
N GLY A 165 -20.08 -11.32 -14.05
CA GLY A 165 -20.68 -12.12 -12.99
C GLY A 165 -22.06 -12.71 -13.32
N ASP A 166 -22.69 -12.29 -14.43
CA ASP A 166 -23.99 -12.76 -14.90
C ASP A 166 -23.87 -13.80 -16.05
N GLY A 167 -22.66 -14.30 -16.29
CA GLY A 167 -22.30 -15.21 -17.38
C GLY A 167 -21.78 -14.51 -18.63
N THR A 168 -21.78 -13.19 -18.68
CA THR A 168 -21.22 -12.41 -19.79
C THR A 168 -19.76 -12.04 -19.53
N THR A 169 -18.98 -11.98 -20.61
CA THR A 169 -17.56 -11.62 -20.56
C THR A 169 -17.23 -10.74 -21.77
N GLU A 170 -16.51 -9.66 -21.53
CA GLU A 170 -15.95 -8.78 -22.56
C GLU A 170 -14.43 -8.90 -22.57
N THR A 171 -13.82 -9.03 -23.74
CA THR A 171 -12.37 -9.22 -23.91
C THR A 171 -11.74 -8.18 -24.83
N GLY A 172 -10.42 -8.03 -24.77
CA GLY A 172 -9.66 -7.10 -25.59
C GLY A 172 -10.06 -5.64 -25.34
N ILE A 173 -10.22 -5.29 -24.08
CA ILE A 173 -10.47 -3.91 -23.66
C ILE A 173 -9.11 -3.21 -23.54
N THR A 174 -8.95 -2.14 -24.34
CA THR A 174 -7.72 -1.34 -24.43
C THR A 174 -8.05 0.14 -24.31
N ASN A 175 -7.05 1.00 -24.29
CA ASN A 175 -7.22 2.46 -24.28
C ASN A 175 -8.17 2.94 -25.40
N ASP A 176 -8.13 2.32 -26.59
CA ASP A 176 -8.90 2.76 -27.76
C ASP A 176 -10.42 2.49 -27.63
N ASN A 177 -10.82 1.50 -26.82
CA ASN A 177 -12.20 1.03 -26.77
C ASN A 177 -12.80 0.96 -25.37
N ILE A 178 -12.06 1.33 -24.32
CA ILE A 178 -12.50 1.25 -22.93
C ILE A 178 -13.82 2.01 -22.69
N SER A 179 -14.01 3.16 -23.32
CA SER A 179 -15.22 3.99 -23.18
C SER A 179 -16.51 3.28 -23.59
N THR A 180 -16.40 2.28 -24.45
CA THR A 180 -17.53 1.53 -25.00
C THR A 180 -17.64 0.12 -24.44
N LYS A 181 -16.48 -0.57 -24.27
CA LYS A 181 -16.43 -1.98 -23.86
C LYS A 181 -16.40 -2.22 -22.35
N SER A 182 -16.13 -1.20 -21.56
CA SER A 182 -16.16 -1.31 -20.10
C SER A 182 -17.51 -0.98 -19.47
N LYS A 183 -18.60 -1.18 -20.25
CA LYS A 183 -20.00 -0.98 -19.85
C LYS A 183 -20.79 -2.27 -19.97
N HIS A 184 -21.65 -2.52 -18.96
CA HIS A 184 -22.57 -3.67 -19.00
C HIS A 184 -23.92 -3.31 -18.39
N GLN A 185 -25.01 -3.71 -19.05
CA GLN A 185 -26.37 -3.56 -18.56
C GLN A 185 -26.91 -4.88 -18.02
N TYR A 186 -27.26 -4.89 -16.73
CA TYR A 186 -27.82 -6.07 -16.07
C TYR A 186 -29.32 -6.23 -16.36
N GLN A 187 -29.72 -7.41 -16.82
CA GLN A 187 -31.14 -7.71 -17.08
C GLN A 187 -31.89 -8.04 -15.79
N ASN A 188 -31.24 -8.59 -14.80
CA ASN A 188 -31.81 -9.01 -13.53
C ASN A 188 -31.18 -8.26 -12.37
N ALA A 189 -31.98 -7.95 -11.34
CA ALA A 189 -31.44 -7.47 -10.07
C ALA A 189 -30.66 -8.58 -9.37
N GLY A 190 -29.59 -8.20 -8.67
CA GLY A 190 -28.76 -9.16 -7.93
C GLY A 190 -27.45 -8.57 -7.45
N THR A 191 -26.68 -9.41 -6.78
CA THR A 191 -25.31 -9.14 -6.39
C THR A 191 -24.36 -9.89 -7.31
N TYR A 192 -23.45 -9.18 -7.94
CA TYR A 192 -22.54 -9.73 -8.94
C TYR A 192 -21.10 -9.44 -8.61
N ASP A 193 -20.25 -10.45 -8.76
CA ASP A 193 -18.80 -10.32 -8.68
C ASP A 193 -18.24 -9.98 -10.07
N ILE A 194 -17.88 -8.72 -10.26
CA ILE A 194 -17.22 -8.25 -11.49
C ILE A 194 -15.74 -8.58 -11.34
N LYS A 195 -15.21 -9.39 -12.27
CA LYS A 195 -13.82 -9.86 -12.25
C LYS A 195 -13.05 -9.27 -13.42
N ILE A 196 -11.97 -8.58 -13.11
CA ILE A 196 -11.10 -7.91 -14.08
C ILE A 196 -9.75 -8.62 -14.07
N LYS A 197 -9.33 -9.11 -15.25
CA LYS A 197 -8.05 -9.79 -15.44
C LYS A 197 -7.25 -9.11 -16.54
N GLY A 198 -5.97 -8.89 -16.32
CA GLY A 198 -5.06 -8.20 -17.24
C GLY A 198 -4.64 -6.84 -16.70
N LYS A 199 -4.15 -5.96 -17.57
CA LYS A 199 -3.60 -4.66 -17.19
C LYS A 199 -4.70 -3.63 -17.03
N TYR A 200 -4.90 -3.16 -15.79
CA TYR A 200 -5.89 -2.17 -15.40
C TYR A 200 -5.27 -1.24 -14.37
N GLU A 201 -4.51 -0.23 -14.84
CA GLU A 201 -3.62 0.56 -13.99
C GLU A 201 -4.34 1.64 -13.15
N ILE A 202 -5.51 2.08 -13.62
CA ILE A 202 -6.25 3.15 -12.96
C ILE A 202 -7.68 2.72 -12.68
N LEU A 203 -8.00 2.65 -11.41
CA LEU A 203 -9.35 2.44 -10.90
C LEU A 203 -9.83 3.78 -10.31
N VAL A 204 -9.89 4.80 -11.15
CA VAL A 204 -10.24 6.18 -10.76
C VAL A 204 -11.29 6.70 -11.71
N GLY A 205 -12.29 7.39 -11.16
CA GLY A 205 -13.15 8.28 -11.90
C GLY A 205 -13.14 9.67 -11.30
N SER A 206 -13.26 10.72 -12.11
CA SER A 206 -13.60 12.04 -11.60
C SER A 206 -14.92 11.97 -10.81
N PRO A 207 -15.22 12.93 -9.91
CA PRO A 207 -16.51 12.94 -9.21
C PRO A 207 -17.72 12.78 -10.13
N ASP A 208 -17.63 13.29 -11.34
CA ASP A 208 -18.68 13.15 -12.35
C ASP A 208 -18.62 11.79 -13.06
N ALA A 209 -17.43 11.24 -13.35
CA ALA A 209 -17.27 9.90 -13.89
C ALA A 209 -17.68 8.83 -12.87
N MET A 210 -17.42 9.04 -11.57
CA MET A 210 -17.85 8.13 -10.50
C MET A 210 -19.38 8.10 -10.35
N LYS A 211 -20.06 9.21 -10.53
CA LYS A 211 -21.54 9.23 -10.59
C LYS A 211 -22.07 8.47 -11.82
N THR A 212 -21.40 8.58 -12.95
CA THR A 212 -21.77 7.85 -14.17
C THR A 212 -21.41 6.36 -14.11
N ALA A 213 -20.42 5.99 -13.31
CA ALA A 213 -19.96 4.62 -13.10
C ALA A 213 -20.87 3.82 -12.14
N ASN A 214 -21.93 4.42 -11.60
CA ASN A 214 -22.78 3.80 -10.58
C ASN A 214 -21.97 3.30 -9.37
N CYS A 215 -21.05 4.11 -8.90
CA CYS A 215 -20.18 3.86 -7.78
C CYS A 215 -20.97 3.60 -6.47
N ASP A 216 -22.17 4.15 -6.35
CA ASP A 216 -23.14 3.85 -5.30
C ASP A 216 -23.61 2.38 -5.27
N LYS A 217 -23.39 1.62 -6.35
CA LYS A 217 -23.71 0.20 -6.44
C LYS A 217 -22.56 -0.70 -5.96
N LEU A 218 -21.34 -0.19 -5.84
CA LEU A 218 -20.18 -0.93 -5.34
C LEU A 218 -20.34 -1.18 -3.83
N LYS A 219 -20.29 -2.45 -3.43
CA LYS A 219 -20.44 -2.89 -2.03
C LYS A 219 -19.12 -3.29 -1.38
N LYS A 220 -18.30 -4.04 -2.13
CA LYS A 220 -17.07 -4.61 -1.58
C LYS A 220 -15.95 -4.66 -2.62
N VAL A 221 -14.74 -4.54 -2.13
CA VAL A 221 -13.55 -5.02 -2.83
C VAL A 221 -13.19 -6.38 -2.25
N LYS A 222 -13.46 -7.47 -2.99
CA LYS A 222 -13.24 -8.85 -2.55
C LYS A 222 -11.83 -9.37 -2.84
N GLN A 223 -11.17 -8.76 -3.82
CA GLN A 223 -9.80 -9.07 -4.19
C GLN A 223 -9.22 -7.92 -5.01
N TRP A 224 -7.97 -7.54 -4.71
CA TRP A 224 -7.29 -6.46 -5.44
C TRP A 224 -6.61 -6.92 -6.72
N GLY A 225 -6.26 -8.21 -6.85
CA GLY A 225 -5.57 -8.75 -8.00
C GLY A 225 -4.17 -8.21 -8.23
N THR A 226 -3.60 -8.57 -9.37
CA THR A 226 -2.27 -8.13 -9.82
C THR A 226 -2.36 -7.35 -11.13
N THR A 227 -3.37 -6.50 -11.26
CA THR A 227 -3.70 -5.77 -12.49
C THR A 227 -2.77 -4.56 -12.76
N GLY A 228 -1.82 -4.28 -11.86
CA GLY A 228 -0.86 -3.19 -12.01
C GLY A 228 -1.40 -1.83 -11.56
N LEU A 229 -2.33 -1.80 -10.59
CA LEU A 229 -2.94 -0.58 -10.09
C LEU A 229 -1.89 0.44 -9.63
N LYS A 230 -1.95 1.63 -10.22
CA LYS A 230 -1.19 2.83 -9.84
C LYS A 230 -2.03 3.80 -9.02
N TYR A 231 -3.28 3.95 -9.39
CA TYR A 231 -4.23 4.81 -8.69
C TYR A 231 -5.54 4.08 -8.42
N VAL A 232 -6.05 4.23 -7.22
CA VAL A 232 -7.36 3.73 -6.79
C VAL A 232 -8.15 4.88 -6.21
N ALA A 233 -9.34 5.16 -6.74
CA ALA A 233 -10.25 6.13 -6.14
C ALA A 233 -11.67 5.59 -6.15
N PHE A 234 -12.17 5.30 -4.96
CA PHE A 234 -13.56 4.97 -4.69
C PHE A 234 -14.28 6.11 -3.97
N ASN A 235 -13.80 7.34 -4.15
CA ASN A 235 -14.45 8.51 -3.57
C ASN A 235 -15.92 8.55 -3.96
N TYR A 236 -16.79 8.78 -2.97
CA TYR A 236 -18.24 8.81 -3.14
C TYR A 236 -18.89 7.45 -3.42
N CYS A 237 -18.16 6.32 -3.36
CA CYS A 237 -18.76 5.00 -3.35
C CYS A 237 -19.43 4.76 -1.98
N SER A 238 -20.51 5.47 -1.72
CA SER A 238 -21.15 5.57 -0.39
C SER A 238 -21.64 4.24 0.17
N ASN A 239 -21.80 3.22 -0.67
CA ASN A 239 -22.19 1.88 -0.26
C ASN A 239 -21.01 0.90 -0.15
N LEU A 240 -19.79 1.32 -0.48
CA LEU A 240 -18.59 0.53 -0.26
C LEU A 240 -18.33 0.44 1.24
N ASN A 241 -18.55 -0.73 1.82
CA ASN A 241 -18.49 -0.97 3.25
C ASN A 241 -17.39 -1.96 3.66
N GLU A 242 -16.77 -2.67 2.70
CA GLU A 242 -15.74 -3.65 2.96
C GLU A 242 -14.66 -3.63 1.89
N ILE A 243 -13.41 -3.62 2.34
CA ILE A 243 -12.22 -3.82 1.52
C ILE A 243 -11.36 -4.90 2.18
N VAL A 244 -10.72 -5.73 1.37
CA VAL A 244 -9.86 -6.82 1.87
C VAL A 244 -8.38 -6.43 1.81
N SER A 245 -7.54 -7.21 2.50
CA SER A 245 -6.09 -7.15 2.35
C SER A 245 -5.66 -7.39 0.92
N PRO A 246 -4.70 -6.61 0.39
CA PRO A 246 -4.11 -6.89 -0.92
C PRO A 246 -3.26 -8.16 -0.84
N THR A 247 -3.07 -8.81 -1.98
CA THR A 247 -2.05 -9.85 -2.11
C THR A 247 -0.66 -9.21 -2.20
N GLU A 248 0.39 -10.00 -2.04
CA GLU A 248 1.78 -9.53 -2.03
C GLU A 248 2.14 -8.65 -3.26
N ASN A 249 1.52 -8.92 -4.43
CA ASN A 249 1.83 -8.22 -5.68
C ASN A 249 0.76 -7.21 -6.12
N SER A 250 -0.28 -6.96 -5.32
CA SER A 250 -1.41 -6.13 -5.76
C SER A 250 -1.07 -4.65 -5.90
N PHE A 251 -0.26 -4.10 -4.99
CA PHE A 251 -0.01 -2.66 -4.85
C PHE A 251 1.45 -2.23 -5.03
N ILE A 252 2.27 -3.06 -5.68
CA ILE A 252 3.70 -2.76 -5.90
C ILE A 252 3.95 -1.46 -6.68
N ASN A 253 2.98 -1.05 -7.52
CA ASN A 253 3.05 0.16 -8.33
C ASN A 253 2.12 1.27 -7.83
N LEU A 254 1.48 1.10 -6.66
CA LEU A 254 0.54 2.08 -6.15
C LEU A 254 1.23 3.42 -5.89
N ILE A 255 0.62 4.49 -6.39
CA ILE A 255 1.04 5.89 -6.20
C ILE A 255 0.06 6.61 -5.28
N GLY A 256 -1.24 6.31 -5.40
CA GLY A 256 -2.27 6.91 -4.57
C GLY A 256 -3.54 6.08 -4.43
N ILE A 257 -4.18 6.20 -3.28
CA ILE A 257 -5.47 5.56 -2.99
C ILE A 257 -6.39 6.56 -2.29
N TYR A 258 -7.63 6.63 -2.73
CA TYR A 258 -8.65 7.56 -2.25
C TYR A 258 -9.96 6.79 -1.99
N LEU A 259 -10.30 6.61 -0.73
CA LEU A 259 -11.48 5.89 -0.25
C LEU A 259 -12.50 6.83 0.41
N GLY A 260 -12.35 8.13 0.19
CA GLY A 260 -13.18 9.15 0.83
C GLY A 260 -14.68 8.99 0.54
N TYR A 261 -15.52 9.36 1.50
CA TYR A 261 -16.98 9.24 1.43
C TYR A 261 -17.51 7.81 1.25
N THR A 262 -16.71 6.80 1.61
CA THR A 262 -17.17 5.40 1.65
C THR A 262 -17.77 5.07 3.03
N SER A 263 -18.44 3.91 3.11
CA SER A 263 -19.04 3.41 4.34
C SER A 263 -18.18 2.34 5.05
N ILE A 264 -16.88 2.28 4.76
CA ILE A 264 -15.97 1.32 5.41
C ILE A 264 -15.95 1.54 6.92
N GLN A 265 -16.01 0.43 7.68
CA GLN A 265 -15.97 0.46 9.14
C GLN A 265 -14.59 0.11 9.69
N SER A 266 -13.78 -0.59 8.90
CA SER A 266 -12.42 -0.99 9.26
C SER A 266 -11.49 -0.98 8.06
N ILE A 267 -10.20 -0.84 8.33
CA ILE A 267 -9.11 -0.90 7.34
C ILE A 267 -8.33 -2.20 7.61
N PRO A 268 -8.02 -3.03 6.60
CA PRO A 268 -7.13 -4.18 6.78
C PRO A 268 -5.75 -3.74 7.30
N GLU A 269 -5.17 -4.50 8.24
CA GLU A 269 -3.89 -4.15 8.90
C GLU A 269 -2.73 -4.02 7.90
N ASP A 270 -2.76 -4.81 6.85
CA ASP A 270 -1.72 -4.93 5.82
C ASP A 270 -2.10 -4.25 4.49
N LEU A 271 -3.13 -3.36 4.49
CA LEU A 271 -3.58 -2.68 3.27
C LEU A 271 -2.43 -2.03 2.48
N PHE A 272 -1.47 -1.42 3.17
CA PHE A 272 -0.30 -0.76 2.56
C PHE A 272 1.02 -1.47 2.84
N ALA A 273 0.98 -2.78 3.13
CA ALA A 273 2.20 -3.55 3.39
C ALA A 273 3.19 -3.55 2.22
N ASN A 274 2.68 -3.42 0.98
CA ASN A 274 3.46 -3.49 -0.26
C ASN A 274 3.44 -2.17 -1.05
N CYS A 275 3.40 -1.01 -0.37
CA CYS A 275 3.30 0.31 -0.98
C CYS A 275 4.51 1.23 -0.69
N PRO A 276 5.76 0.80 -0.94
CA PRO A 276 6.94 1.59 -0.55
C PRO A 276 7.09 2.89 -1.38
N ASN A 277 6.42 2.98 -2.52
CA ASN A 277 6.55 4.10 -3.46
C ASN A 277 5.51 5.20 -3.24
N VAL A 278 4.52 4.98 -2.38
CA VAL A 278 3.50 6.00 -2.10
C VAL A 278 4.13 7.17 -1.35
N THR A 279 3.97 8.36 -1.87
CA THR A 279 4.48 9.61 -1.29
C THR A 279 3.38 10.49 -0.71
N ASN A 280 2.12 10.22 -1.08
CA ASN A 280 0.97 11.05 -0.73
C ASN A 280 -0.25 10.20 -0.40
N PHE A 281 -0.74 10.30 0.84
CA PHE A 281 -1.99 9.73 1.31
C PHE A 281 -3.04 10.80 1.64
N SER A 282 -2.90 12.01 1.08
CA SER A 282 -3.89 13.06 1.30
C SER A 282 -5.29 12.60 0.87
N HIS A 283 -6.30 12.90 1.69
CA HIS A 283 -7.72 12.54 1.45
C HIS A 283 -7.99 11.02 1.35
N SER A 284 -7.05 10.14 1.70
CA SER A 284 -7.24 8.68 1.47
C SER A 284 -8.46 8.12 2.18
N PHE A 285 -8.79 8.61 3.38
CA PHE A 285 -9.97 8.19 4.15
C PHE A 285 -10.87 9.37 4.53
N PHE A 286 -10.80 10.45 3.76
CA PHE A 286 -11.61 11.65 3.98
C PHE A 286 -13.10 11.33 4.02
N HIS A 287 -13.82 11.80 5.06
CA HIS A 287 -15.25 11.54 5.24
C HIS A 287 -15.67 10.06 5.36
N CYS A 288 -14.78 9.17 5.79
CA CYS A 288 -15.15 7.79 6.14
C CYS A 288 -15.82 7.78 7.53
N LYS A 289 -17.05 8.26 7.60
CA LYS A 289 -17.77 8.52 8.87
C LYS A 289 -17.98 7.28 9.73
N ASN A 290 -18.04 6.09 9.12
CA ASN A 290 -18.27 4.83 9.81
C ASN A 290 -16.98 4.15 10.28
N LEU A 291 -15.81 4.73 9.98
CA LEU A 291 -14.52 4.18 10.39
C LEU A 291 -14.33 4.33 11.90
N GLU A 292 -14.18 3.21 12.60
CA GLU A 292 -14.10 3.17 14.08
C GLU A 292 -12.65 3.11 14.59
N SER A 293 -11.74 2.50 13.81
CA SER A 293 -10.35 2.29 14.23
C SER A 293 -9.37 2.29 13.06
N ILE A 294 -8.09 2.59 13.38
CA ILE A 294 -6.97 2.57 12.44
C ILE A 294 -6.04 1.42 12.87
N PRO A 295 -5.58 0.54 11.94
CA PRO A 295 -4.59 -0.48 12.25
C PRO A 295 -3.24 0.12 12.66
N GLU A 296 -2.56 -0.49 13.65
CA GLU A 296 -1.28 0.01 14.18
C GLU A 296 -0.17 0.07 13.12
N LYS A 297 -0.15 -0.87 12.18
CA LYS A 297 0.91 -0.99 11.16
C LYS A 297 0.53 -0.46 9.78
N LEU A 298 -0.57 0.30 9.68
CA LEU A 298 -1.11 0.75 8.38
C LEU A 298 -0.05 1.39 7.47
N PHE A 299 0.83 2.22 8.00
CA PHE A 299 1.89 2.91 7.23
C PHE A 299 3.31 2.38 7.54
N ALA A 300 3.43 1.18 8.13
CA ALA A 300 4.73 0.64 8.55
C ALA A 300 5.73 0.48 7.39
N ASN A 301 5.25 0.25 6.18
CA ASN A 301 6.06 0.05 4.97
C ASN A 301 5.97 1.23 3.97
N CYS A 302 5.64 2.44 4.44
CA CYS A 302 5.48 3.63 3.60
C CYS A 302 6.50 4.74 3.98
N PRO A 303 7.82 4.50 3.89
CA PRO A 303 8.83 5.43 4.40
C PRO A 303 8.97 6.72 3.56
N ASN A 304 8.44 6.74 2.35
CA ASN A 304 8.58 7.85 1.40
C ASN A 304 7.42 8.87 1.47
N VAL A 305 6.46 8.66 2.37
CA VAL A 305 5.31 9.57 2.50
C VAL A 305 5.75 10.94 2.99
N THR A 306 5.26 11.96 2.31
CA THR A 306 5.50 13.37 2.62
C THR A 306 4.23 14.11 3.03
N ASP A 307 3.05 13.62 2.64
CA ASP A 307 1.77 14.31 2.83
C ASP A 307 0.68 13.37 3.35
N PHE A 308 0.12 13.73 4.51
CA PHE A 308 -1.04 13.13 5.15
C PHE A 308 -2.18 14.14 5.35
N SER A 309 -2.23 15.23 4.56
CA SER A 309 -3.30 16.21 4.70
C SER A 309 -4.68 15.58 4.46
N TYR A 310 -5.66 15.96 5.29
CA TYR A 310 -7.04 15.44 5.22
C TYR A 310 -7.18 13.92 5.32
N LEU A 311 -6.17 13.20 5.83
CA LEU A 311 -6.11 11.73 5.80
C LEU A 311 -7.36 11.07 6.38
N PHE A 312 -7.77 11.45 7.59
CA PHE A 312 -8.94 10.97 8.32
C PHE A 312 -9.92 12.09 8.68
N ASP A 313 -9.86 13.19 7.94
CA ASP A 313 -10.76 14.31 8.16
C ASP A 313 -12.23 13.88 8.01
N PHE A 314 -13.10 14.34 8.93
CA PHE A 314 -14.48 13.88 9.07
C PHE A 314 -14.69 12.38 9.30
N CYS A 315 -13.73 11.64 9.84
CA CYS A 315 -13.95 10.29 10.37
C CYS A 315 -14.62 10.40 11.75
N GLU A 316 -15.91 10.75 11.75
CA GLU A 316 -16.64 11.15 12.95
C GLU A 316 -16.71 10.09 14.05
N ASN A 317 -16.66 8.79 13.69
CA ASN A 317 -16.73 7.64 14.61
C ASN A 317 -15.35 7.11 15.03
N LEU A 318 -14.26 7.72 14.56
CA LEU A 318 -12.91 7.28 14.92
C LEU A 318 -12.64 7.54 16.41
N GLU A 319 -12.45 6.47 17.19
CA GLU A 319 -12.32 6.54 18.65
C GLU A 319 -10.87 6.71 19.14
N SER A 320 -9.90 6.19 18.39
CA SER A 320 -8.49 6.18 18.79
C SER A 320 -7.51 6.20 17.63
N ILE A 321 -6.29 6.70 17.91
CA ILE A 321 -5.15 6.70 16.99
C ILE A 321 -4.07 5.77 17.56
N PRO A 322 -3.52 4.81 16.79
CA PRO A 322 -2.40 3.99 17.24
C PRO A 322 -1.14 4.81 17.51
N ALA A 323 -0.43 4.51 18.60
CA ALA A 323 0.73 5.28 19.02
C ALA A 323 1.90 5.29 18.00
N ASN A 324 2.05 4.20 17.22
CA ASN A 324 3.14 4.03 16.26
C ASN A 324 2.69 4.24 14.81
N LEU A 325 1.51 4.84 14.58
CA LEU A 325 0.92 4.99 13.24
C LEU A 325 1.90 5.59 12.22
N PHE A 326 2.67 6.62 12.61
CA PHE A 326 3.62 7.32 11.74
C PHE A 326 5.09 7.02 12.08
N ALA A 327 5.35 5.94 12.83
CA ALA A 327 6.71 5.62 13.31
C ALA A 327 7.73 5.43 12.18
N ASN A 328 7.29 4.96 11.02
CA ASN A 328 8.14 4.69 9.85
C ASN A 328 7.99 5.73 8.73
N CYS A 329 7.46 6.92 9.02
CA CYS A 329 7.22 7.99 8.05
C CYS A 329 8.08 9.24 8.33
N PRO A 330 9.42 9.17 8.29
CA PRO A 330 10.29 10.27 8.70
C PRO A 330 10.29 11.47 7.75
N ASN A 331 9.78 11.30 6.52
CA ASN A 331 9.80 12.31 5.47
C ASN A 331 8.54 13.20 5.44
N VAL A 332 7.58 12.95 6.34
CA VAL A 332 6.33 13.71 6.37
C VAL A 332 6.58 15.17 6.70
N THR A 333 5.96 16.04 5.90
CA THR A 333 6.02 17.51 6.05
C THR A 333 4.66 18.10 6.39
N ASN A 334 3.55 17.42 6.11
CA ASN A 334 2.21 17.99 6.15
C ASN A 334 1.19 17.06 6.81
N PHE A 335 0.54 17.56 7.88
CA PHE A 335 -0.61 16.97 8.56
C PHE A 335 -1.83 17.90 8.57
N TYR A 336 -1.94 18.81 7.60
CA TYR A 336 -3.06 19.74 7.51
C TYR A 336 -4.40 19.00 7.55
N CYS A 337 -5.28 19.33 8.52
CA CYS A 337 -6.59 18.71 8.71
C CYS A 337 -6.57 17.18 8.84
N ALA A 338 -5.43 16.54 9.19
CA ALA A 338 -5.29 15.08 9.10
C ALA A 338 -6.31 14.28 9.93
N PHE A 339 -6.80 14.85 11.03
CA PHE A 339 -7.81 14.30 11.95
C PHE A 339 -8.90 15.34 12.30
N GLU A 340 -9.10 16.36 11.46
CA GLU A 340 -10.14 17.35 11.69
C GLU A 340 -11.52 16.68 11.73
N GLU A 341 -12.43 17.17 12.58
CA GLU A 341 -13.79 16.62 12.74
C GLU A 341 -13.86 15.13 13.16
N CYS A 342 -12.79 14.54 13.71
CA CYS A 342 -12.84 13.24 14.38
C CYS A 342 -13.50 13.38 15.75
N ARG A 343 -14.82 13.51 15.77
CA ARG A 343 -15.60 13.93 16.94
C ARG A 343 -15.60 12.93 18.08
N SER A 344 -15.44 11.62 17.76
CA SER A 344 -15.38 10.54 18.77
C SER A 344 -13.99 10.31 19.34
N LEU A 345 -12.95 10.98 18.81
CA LEU A 345 -11.57 10.81 19.25
C LEU A 345 -11.38 11.34 20.68
N GLU A 346 -11.04 10.43 21.62
CA GLU A 346 -10.94 10.75 23.06
C GLU A 346 -9.55 11.20 23.50
N SER A 347 -8.50 10.72 22.83
CA SER A 347 -7.10 10.98 23.22
C SER A 347 -6.13 10.94 22.06
N ILE A 348 -4.97 11.59 22.24
CA ILE A 348 -3.86 11.61 21.29
C ILE A 348 -2.68 10.89 21.94
N PRO A 349 -2.04 9.89 21.28
CA PRO A 349 -0.84 9.26 21.79
C PRO A 349 0.34 10.23 21.89
N ALA A 350 1.07 10.23 23.00
CA ALA A 350 2.16 11.19 23.26
C ALA A 350 3.31 11.10 22.26
N ASN A 351 3.54 9.94 21.65
CA ASN A 351 4.63 9.68 20.70
C ASN A 351 4.17 9.66 19.23
N LEU A 352 2.91 10.08 18.94
CA LEU A 352 2.34 10.00 17.59
C LEU A 352 3.27 10.60 16.51
N PHE A 353 3.89 11.74 16.77
CA PHE A 353 4.78 12.44 15.84
C PHE A 353 6.26 12.35 16.21
N ALA A 354 6.64 11.40 17.09
CA ALA A 354 8.02 11.29 17.59
C ALA A 354 9.06 11.07 16.47
N ASN A 355 8.67 10.41 15.39
CA ASN A 355 9.54 10.10 14.25
C ASN A 355 9.27 10.97 13.01
N CYS A 356 8.60 12.13 13.16
CA CYS A 356 8.26 13.05 12.07
C CYS A 356 9.02 14.41 12.19
N PRO A 357 10.36 14.45 12.12
CA PRO A 357 11.15 15.67 12.39
C PRO A 357 11.04 16.73 11.29
N ASN A 358 10.49 16.39 10.14
CA ASN A 358 10.42 17.25 8.96
C ASN A 358 9.08 18.00 8.82
N VAL A 359 8.13 17.77 9.73
CA VAL A 359 6.81 18.40 9.65
C VAL A 359 6.92 19.91 9.75
N THR A 360 6.28 20.60 8.81
CA THR A 360 6.15 22.06 8.75
C THR A 360 4.74 22.53 9.04
N ASN A 361 3.71 21.67 8.85
CA ASN A 361 2.32 22.08 8.94
C ASN A 361 1.46 21.11 9.78
N PHE A 362 0.89 21.65 10.87
CA PHE A 362 -0.12 21.02 11.72
C PHE A 362 -1.43 21.82 11.75
N GLU A 363 -1.66 22.72 10.79
CA GLU A 363 -2.88 23.54 10.76
C GLU A 363 -4.12 22.63 10.77
N SER A 364 -5.06 22.93 11.69
CA SER A 364 -6.33 22.19 11.88
C SER A 364 -6.20 20.69 12.11
N THR A 365 -5.01 20.16 12.42
CA THR A 365 -4.77 18.69 12.48
C THR A 365 -5.78 17.96 13.37
N PHE A 366 -6.20 18.53 14.49
CA PHE A 366 -7.21 18.02 15.42
C PHE A 366 -8.39 18.98 15.58
N GLY A 367 -8.62 19.83 14.61
CA GLY A 367 -9.74 20.78 14.66
C GLY A 367 -11.07 20.08 14.88
N ASN A 368 -11.94 20.62 15.73
CA ASN A 368 -13.26 20.06 16.04
C ASN A 368 -13.28 18.61 16.58
N CYS A 369 -12.17 18.08 17.09
CA CYS A 369 -12.13 16.83 17.84
C CYS A 369 -12.73 17.06 19.24
N LYS A 370 -14.05 17.04 19.35
CA LYS A 370 -14.80 17.52 20.51
C LYS A 370 -14.54 16.75 21.80
N ASN A 371 -14.18 15.46 21.71
CA ASN A 371 -14.02 14.56 22.87
C ASN A 371 -12.57 14.52 23.39
N ILE A 372 -11.60 15.16 22.74
CA ILE A 372 -10.23 15.24 23.25
C ILE A 372 -10.23 16.07 24.55
N THR A 373 -9.71 15.48 25.64
CA THR A 373 -9.68 16.09 26.96
C THR A 373 -8.34 16.71 27.35
N SER A 374 -7.24 16.27 26.72
CA SER A 374 -5.89 16.75 27.03
C SER A 374 -4.95 16.65 25.83
N ILE A 375 -3.93 17.51 25.80
CA ILE A 375 -2.84 17.47 24.81
C ILE A 375 -1.59 16.91 25.51
N PRO A 376 -0.97 15.83 25.00
CA PRO A 376 0.28 15.31 25.57
C PRO A 376 1.40 16.35 25.51
N GLU A 377 2.10 16.59 26.63
CA GLU A 377 3.16 17.61 26.72
C GLU A 377 4.26 17.48 25.66
N LYS A 378 4.62 16.23 25.27
CA LYS A 378 5.73 15.95 24.35
C LYS A 378 5.30 15.66 22.91
N LEU A 379 4.01 15.85 22.60
CA LEU A 379 3.44 15.49 21.31
C LEU A 379 4.24 16.01 20.11
N PHE A 380 4.76 17.24 20.19
CA PHE A 380 5.47 17.91 19.10
C PHE A 380 6.97 18.15 19.38
N ASP A 381 7.54 17.50 20.39
CA ASP A 381 8.91 17.78 20.83
C ASP A 381 9.96 17.57 19.74
N ASN A 382 9.76 16.58 18.85
CA ASN A 382 10.68 16.28 17.76
C ASN A 382 10.39 17.07 16.46
N CYS A 383 9.25 17.77 16.39
CA CYS A 383 8.86 18.55 15.22
C CYS A 383 9.41 19.97 15.28
N LYS A 384 10.71 20.15 14.97
CA LYS A 384 11.40 21.43 15.12
C LYS A 384 11.24 22.40 13.94
N LYS A 385 10.69 21.91 12.82
CA LYS A 385 10.55 22.68 11.57
C LYS A 385 9.16 23.27 11.38
N VAL A 386 8.28 23.14 12.38
CA VAL A 386 6.88 23.57 12.24
C VAL A 386 6.78 25.06 11.99
N GLU A 387 6.04 25.42 10.95
CA GLU A 387 5.76 26.79 10.53
C GLU A 387 4.32 27.18 10.89
N SER A 388 3.37 26.23 10.93
CA SER A 388 1.99 26.49 11.28
C SER A 388 1.40 25.50 12.26
N PHE A 389 0.83 26.01 13.36
CA PHE A 389 -0.06 25.33 14.30
C PHE A 389 -1.47 25.95 14.29
N LYS A 390 -1.80 26.72 13.27
CA LYS A 390 -3.08 27.44 13.22
C LYS A 390 -4.26 26.49 13.36
N GLY A 391 -5.16 26.76 14.31
CA GLY A 391 -6.37 25.96 14.50
C GLY A 391 -6.13 24.49 14.87
N THR A 392 -4.90 24.07 15.23
CA THR A 392 -4.57 22.66 15.49
C THR A 392 -5.57 21.96 16.42
N PHE A 393 -6.09 22.66 17.43
CA PHE A 393 -7.11 22.19 18.38
C PHE A 393 -8.35 23.09 18.42
N TRP A 394 -8.59 23.85 17.37
CA TRP A 394 -9.77 24.70 17.28
C TRP A 394 -11.04 23.85 17.41
N GLY A 395 -11.99 24.31 18.25
CA GLY A 395 -13.26 23.60 18.43
C GLY A 395 -13.20 22.34 19.28
N CYS A 396 -12.07 21.98 19.91
CA CYS A 396 -11.97 20.87 20.88
C CYS A 396 -12.63 21.28 22.21
N SER A 397 -13.96 21.17 22.28
CA SER A 397 -14.77 21.77 23.36
C SER A 397 -14.56 21.11 24.74
N MET A 398 -14.09 19.86 24.81
CA MET A 398 -13.80 19.15 26.07
C MET A 398 -12.34 19.31 26.52
N LEU A 399 -11.52 20.01 25.76
CA LEU A 399 -10.11 20.20 26.08
C LEU A 399 -9.96 21.04 27.34
N THR A 400 -9.40 20.44 28.39
CA THR A 400 -9.15 21.09 29.67
C THR A 400 -7.65 21.24 29.91
N GLY A 401 -7.24 22.34 30.59
CA GLY A 401 -5.85 22.59 30.94
C GLY A 401 -5.17 23.64 30.04
N ASN A 402 -3.92 23.95 30.38
CA ASN A 402 -3.11 24.86 29.58
C ASN A 402 -2.59 24.10 28.35
N ALA A 403 -2.96 24.55 27.17
CA ALA A 403 -2.33 24.09 25.95
C ALA A 403 -0.81 24.39 26.02
N PRO A 404 0.06 23.48 25.59
CA PRO A 404 1.49 23.74 25.46
C PRO A 404 1.69 25.05 24.67
N GLU A 405 2.64 25.91 25.05
CA GLU A 405 2.91 27.20 24.36
C GLU A 405 3.52 26.99 22.97
N LEU A 406 2.85 26.20 22.10
CA LEU A 406 3.32 25.82 20.77
C LEU A 406 3.21 26.97 19.75
N TRP A 407 2.24 27.87 19.95
CA TRP A 407 2.06 29.07 19.15
C TRP A 407 3.30 29.98 19.13
N LYS A 408 4.18 29.87 20.13
CA LYS A 408 5.47 30.58 20.15
C LYS A 408 6.52 29.95 19.22
N ARG A 409 6.28 28.78 18.69
CA ARG A 409 7.23 28.05 17.83
C ARG A 409 7.00 28.28 16.33
N GLY A 410 5.83 28.71 15.90
CA GLY A 410 5.49 28.98 14.50
C GLY A 410 5.44 30.47 14.18
N THR A 411 5.70 30.82 12.92
CA THR A 411 5.75 32.21 12.45
C THR A 411 4.38 32.87 12.30
N ASN A 412 3.27 32.11 12.35
CA ASN A 412 1.92 32.58 12.01
C ASN A 412 0.81 32.15 12.99
N SER A 413 1.14 31.62 14.17
CA SER A 413 0.11 31.19 15.11
C SER A 413 -0.10 32.23 16.22
N GLU A 414 -1.28 32.85 16.25
CA GLU A 414 -1.74 33.63 17.38
C GLU A 414 -2.28 32.69 18.47
N GLU A 415 -2.14 33.10 19.75
CA GLU A 415 -2.60 32.31 20.91
C GLU A 415 -4.08 31.89 20.80
N ASN A 416 -4.92 32.78 20.28
CA ASN A 416 -6.35 32.57 20.11
C ASN A 416 -6.73 31.59 18.97
N GLU A 417 -5.84 31.40 18.01
CA GLU A 417 -6.06 30.45 16.90
C GLU A 417 -5.72 29.03 17.30
N TYR A 418 -4.91 28.86 18.33
CA TYR A 418 -4.47 27.57 18.85
C TYR A 418 -5.42 27.02 19.94
N LYS A 419 -5.88 27.86 20.86
CA LYS A 419 -6.88 27.50 21.85
C LYS A 419 -8.23 27.53 21.18
N GLY A 420 -8.88 26.39 21.08
CA GLY A 420 -10.27 26.32 20.67
C GLY A 420 -11.05 27.40 21.41
N ASN A 421 -11.84 28.15 20.69
CA ASN A 421 -12.65 29.20 21.29
C ASN A 421 -13.57 28.57 22.35
N PRO A 422 -13.43 28.92 23.66
CA PRO A 422 -14.40 28.51 24.64
C PRO A 422 -15.60 29.47 24.50
N ASN A 423 -16.59 29.06 23.69
CA ASN A 423 -17.94 29.54 23.78
C ASN A 423 -18.91 28.43 23.64
#